data_279bfac899526854024b8f7ed95cca1f
#
_entry.id   279bfac899526854024b8f7ed95cca1f
#
_cell.length_a   1.000
_cell.length_b   1.000
_cell.length_c   1.000
_cell.angle_alpha   90.00
_cell.angle_beta   90.00
_cell.angle_gamma   90.00
#
_symmetry.space_group_name_H-M   'P 1'
#
loop_
_entity.id
_entity.type
_entity.pdbx_description
1 polymer ?
#
loop_
_entity_poly.entity_id
_entity_poly.type
_entity_poly.pdbx_seq_one_letter_code
_entity_poly.pdbx_strand_id
1 'polypeptide(L)'
;FKDRYYKTQIKQHQTPEVVSGVLYGTPDYWWVICAINDVYDPFYDWVMLDNEVYAYTEKKYDDINGVHHYQDDNYNVYESNNPESTLEPITNIEYEMYVNDTKLRINTIKPKNIKRVVKEMRDRLKLLPNQQQG
;
A
#
# COMPACT_ATOMS: atom_id res chain seq x y z
N PHE A 1 12.72 13.79 2.24
CA PHE A 1 11.30 14.16 2.00
C PHE A 1 10.35 13.72 3.10
N LYS A 2 10.76 12.79 3.98
CA LYS A 2 9.87 12.21 5.00
C LYS A 2 9.20 13.25 5.89
N ASP A 3 9.87 14.35 6.17
CA ASP A 3 9.34 15.42 7.03
C ASP A 3 8.20 16.21 6.37
N ARG A 4 7.99 15.98 5.07
CA ARG A 4 6.97 16.68 4.27
C ARG A 4 5.78 15.83 3.93
N TYR A 5 5.74 14.58 4.46
CA TYR A 5 4.66 13.64 4.17
C TYR A 5 3.49 13.87 5.11
N TYR A 6 2.31 13.72 4.55
CA TYR A 6 1.05 13.69 5.26
C TYR A 6 0.42 12.33 5.08
N LYS A 7 -0.27 11.84 6.09
CA LYS A 7 -1.08 10.65 5.97
C LYS A 7 -2.42 11.04 5.39
N THR A 8 -2.79 10.41 4.28
CA THR A 8 -4.05 10.65 3.59
C THR A 8 -4.82 9.33 3.50
N GLN A 9 -6.07 9.37 3.91
CA GLN A 9 -6.99 8.22 3.78
C GLN A 9 -7.56 8.23 2.37
N ILE A 10 -7.41 7.10 1.66
CA ILE A 10 -7.99 6.92 0.33
C ILE A 10 -9.05 5.83 0.36
N LYS A 11 -9.78 5.66 -0.73
CA LYS A 11 -10.79 4.63 -0.91
C LYS A 11 -10.29 3.57 -1.89
N GLN A 12 -10.81 2.35 -1.77
CA GLN A 12 -10.38 1.23 -2.61
C GLN A 12 -10.42 1.52 -4.11
N HIS A 13 -11.43 2.25 -4.56
CA HIS A 13 -11.60 2.52 -6.00
C HIS A 13 -10.73 3.66 -6.52
N GLN A 14 -9.97 4.34 -5.66
CA GLN A 14 -9.13 5.47 -6.07
C GLN A 14 -7.77 5.00 -6.53
N THR A 15 -7.48 5.19 -7.82
CA THR A 15 -6.17 4.94 -8.41
C THR A 15 -5.19 6.07 -8.05
N PRO A 16 -3.87 5.88 -8.23
CA PRO A 16 -2.92 6.97 -8.01
C PRO A 16 -3.25 8.23 -8.82
N GLU A 17 -3.71 8.07 -10.06
CA GLU A 17 -4.10 9.18 -10.93
C GLU A 17 -5.30 9.93 -10.36
N VAL A 18 -6.30 9.20 -9.86
CA VAL A 18 -7.48 9.80 -9.23
C VAL A 18 -7.08 10.55 -7.96
N VAL A 19 -6.23 9.96 -7.12
CA VAL A 19 -5.75 10.61 -5.89
C VAL A 19 -5.00 11.89 -6.24
N SER A 20 -4.13 11.86 -7.24
CA SER A 20 -3.43 13.05 -7.73
C SER A 20 -4.42 14.12 -8.18
N GLY A 21 -5.46 13.74 -8.92
CA GLY A 21 -6.50 14.67 -9.35
C GLY A 21 -7.21 15.34 -8.18
N VAL A 22 -7.56 14.56 -7.16
CA VAL A 22 -8.24 15.09 -5.97
C VAL A 22 -7.35 16.05 -5.18
N LEU A 23 -6.08 15.69 -4.99
CA LEU A 23 -5.16 16.49 -4.16
C LEU A 23 -4.57 17.69 -4.89
N TYR A 24 -4.23 17.52 -6.17
CA TYR A 24 -3.42 18.49 -6.92
C TYR A 24 -4.12 19.11 -8.12
N GLY A 25 -5.34 18.69 -8.39
CA GLY A 25 -6.12 19.21 -9.54
C GLY A 25 -5.67 18.69 -10.89
N THR A 26 -4.74 17.73 -10.92
CA THR A 26 -4.24 17.09 -12.15
C THR A 26 -3.82 15.65 -11.86
N PRO A 27 -4.02 14.70 -12.79
CA PRO A 27 -3.54 13.34 -12.60
C PRO A 27 -2.02 13.20 -12.77
N ASP A 28 -1.34 14.24 -13.20
CA ASP A 28 0.07 14.18 -13.65
C ASP A 28 1.07 13.83 -12.55
N TYR A 29 0.70 13.94 -11.28
CA TYR A 29 1.60 13.65 -10.15
C TYR A 29 1.39 12.25 -9.58
N TRP A 30 0.70 11.36 -10.29
CA TRP A 30 0.48 9.97 -9.88
C TRP A 30 1.80 9.25 -9.55
N TRP A 31 2.85 9.52 -10.32
CA TRP A 31 4.14 8.87 -10.14
C TRP A 31 4.84 9.29 -8.85
N VAL A 32 4.59 10.52 -8.39
CA VAL A 32 5.11 10.99 -7.10
C VAL A 32 4.46 10.19 -5.97
N ILE A 33 3.15 10.01 -6.04
CA ILE A 33 2.40 9.23 -5.05
C ILE A 33 2.93 7.81 -5.00
N CYS A 34 3.15 7.18 -6.15
CA CYS A 34 3.72 5.85 -6.22
C CYS A 34 5.14 5.80 -5.64
N ALA A 35 5.98 6.76 -5.98
CA ALA A 35 7.38 6.79 -5.55
C ALA A 35 7.52 6.92 -4.03
N ILE A 36 6.75 7.81 -3.40
CA ILE A 36 6.86 8.04 -1.95
C ILE A 36 6.16 6.97 -1.11
N ASN A 37 5.35 6.11 -1.73
CA ASN A 37 4.66 5.00 -1.07
C ASN A 37 5.22 3.63 -1.46
N ASP A 38 6.37 3.58 -2.11
CA ASP A 38 7.03 2.33 -2.54
C ASP A 38 6.14 1.45 -3.41
N VAL A 39 5.34 2.06 -4.28
CA VAL A 39 4.50 1.35 -5.23
C VAL A 39 5.31 1.09 -6.49
N TYR A 40 5.81 -0.14 -6.63
CA TYR A 40 6.59 -0.59 -7.79
C TYR A 40 5.74 -1.38 -8.76
N ASP A 41 4.84 -2.22 -8.24
CA ASP A 41 3.85 -2.95 -9.01
C ASP A 41 2.47 -2.38 -8.68
N PRO A 42 1.85 -1.61 -9.59
CA PRO A 42 0.57 -0.98 -9.31
C PRO A 42 -0.58 -1.98 -9.10
N PHE A 43 -0.44 -3.22 -9.55
CA PHE A 43 -1.46 -4.25 -9.35
C PHE A 43 -1.41 -4.86 -7.96
N TYR A 44 -0.24 -4.88 -7.33
CA TYR A 44 -0.06 -5.51 -6.02
C TYR A 44 0.18 -4.50 -4.91
N ASP A 45 1.02 -3.50 -5.17
CA ASP A 45 1.46 -2.56 -4.12
C ASP A 45 0.43 -1.49 -3.81
N TRP A 46 -0.49 -1.23 -4.73
CA TRP A 46 -1.62 -0.32 -4.50
C TRP A 46 -2.81 -1.10 -3.92
N VAL A 47 -3.73 -0.38 -3.27
CA VAL A 47 -4.92 -1.00 -2.70
C VAL A 47 -5.75 -1.68 -3.77
N MET A 48 -6.23 -2.88 -3.48
CA MET A 48 -7.10 -3.67 -4.35
C MET A 48 -8.55 -3.50 -3.95
N LEU A 49 -9.46 -3.74 -4.89
CA LEU A 49 -10.87 -3.96 -4.56
C LEU A 49 -11.03 -5.31 -3.85
N ASP A 50 -12.10 -5.45 -3.06
CA ASP A 50 -12.33 -6.68 -2.28
C ASP A 50 -12.32 -7.93 -3.16
N ASN A 51 -12.99 -7.90 -4.33
CA ASN A 51 -13.00 -9.04 -5.24
C ASN A 51 -11.61 -9.38 -5.78
N GLU A 52 -10.75 -8.39 -5.94
CA GLU A 52 -9.37 -8.59 -6.37
C GLU A 52 -8.53 -9.25 -5.26
N VAL A 53 -8.80 -8.89 -3.99
CA VAL A 53 -8.14 -9.53 -2.86
C VAL A 53 -8.50 -11.01 -2.80
N TYR A 54 -9.79 -11.35 -3.01
CA TYR A 54 -10.23 -12.75 -3.06
C TYR A 54 -9.52 -13.51 -4.17
N ALA A 55 -9.47 -12.96 -5.37
CA ALA A 55 -8.81 -13.61 -6.51
C ALA A 55 -7.30 -13.80 -6.25
N TYR A 56 -6.66 -12.80 -5.68
CA TYR A 56 -5.25 -12.88 -5.30
C TYR A 56 -5.01 -13.97 -4.26
N THR A 57 -5.86 -14.03 -3.24
CA THR A 57 -5.75 -15.01 -2.16
C THR A 57 -5.95 -16.45 -2.67
N GLU A 58 -6.91 -16.65 -3.57
CA GLU A 58 -7.15 -17.95 -4.20
C GLU A 58 -5.94 -18.46 -4.99
N LYS A 59 -5.19 -17.56 -5.59
CA LYS A 59 -3.97 -17.93 -6.34
C LYS A 59 -2.79 -18.19 -5.42
N LYS A 60 -2.73 -17.50 -4.29
CA LYS A 60 -1.59 -17.57 -3.38
C LYS A 60 -1.65 -18.76 -2.43
N TYR A 61 -2.85 -19.13 -1.99
CA TYR A 61 -3.05 -20.17 -0.98
C TYR A 61 -3.90 -21.31 -1.55
N ASP A 62 -3.64 -22.53 -1.05
CA ASP A 62 -4.45 -23.70 -1.42
C ASP A 62 -5.87 -23.59 -0.87
N ASP A 63 -6.03 -22.97 0.30
CA ASP A 63 -7.32 -22.78 0.96
C ASP A 63 -7.38 -21.37 1.54
N ILE A 64 -8.26 -20.53 1.01
CA ILE A 64 -8.42 -19.15 1.49
C ILE A 64 -8.93 -19.11 2.93
N ASN A 65 -9.63 -20.13 3.39
CA ASN A 65 -10.14 -20.25 4.75
C ASN A 65 -9.19 -21.01 5.67
N GLY A 66 -8.05 -21.46 5.15
CA GLY A 66 -7.00 -22.06 5.97
C GLY A 66 -6.42 -21.04 6.95
N VAL A 67 -5.88 -21.54 8.06
CA VAL A 67 -5.32 -20.67 9.10
C VAL A 67 -4.00 -20.12 8.64
N HIS A 68 -3.89 -18.78 8.63
CA HIS A 68 -2.63 -18.08 8.38
C HIS A 68 -1.77 -18.04 9.64
N HIS A 69 -2.39 -17.67 10.75
CA HIS A 69 -1.74 -17.63 12.06
C HIS A 69 -2.81 -17.56 13.16
N TYR A 70 -2.37 -17.57 14.42
CA TYR A 70 -3.22 -17.39 15.58
C TYR A 70 -2.85 -16.10 16.29
N GLN A 71 -3.81 -15.49 16.98
CA GLN A 71 -3.62 -14.26 17.74
C GLN A 71 -4.17 -14.40 19.15
N ASP A 72 -3.52 -13.73 20.11
CA ASP A 72 -4.08 -13.53 21.44
C ASP A 72 -4.86 -12.20 21.51
N ASP A 73 -5.40 -11.88 22.70
CA ASP A 73 -6.18 -10.66 22.91
C ASP A 73 -5.37 -9.37 22.71
N ASN A 74 -4.04 -9.46 22.76
CA ASN A 74 -3.12 -8.34 22.55
C ASN A 74 -2.56 -8.29 21.14
N TYR A 75 -3.13 -9.08 20.21
CA TYR A 75 -2.71 -9.19 18.79
C TYR A 75 -1.31 -9.76 18.59
N ASN A 76 -0.75 -10.44 19.59
CA ASN A 76 0.50 -11.19 19.38
C ASN A 76 0.24 -12.38 18.47
N VAL A 77 1.18 -12.62 17.55
CA VAL A 77 1.06 -13.64 16.50
C VAL A 77 1.74 -14.94 16.93
N TYR A 78 1.06 -16.06 16.70
CA TYR A 78 1.57 -17.40 16.97
C TYR A 78 1.37 -18.27 15.74
N GLU A 79 2.35 -19.10 15.39
CA GLU A 79 2.28 -19.98 14.22
C GLU A 79 1.37 -21.18 14.43
N SER A 80 1.24 -21.64 15.69
CA SER A 80 0.39 -22.79 16.01
C SER A 80 -0.45 -22.49 17.24
N ASN A 81 -1.61 -23.15 17.32
CA ASN A 81 -2.48 -23.03 18.48
C ASN A 81 -1.94 -23.85 19.65
N ASN A 82 -1.87 -23.24 20.81
CA ASN A 82 -1.58 -23.97 22.05
C ASN A 82 -2.90 -24.48 22.64
N PRO A 83 -3.06 -25.81 22.85
CA PRO A 83 -4.31 -26.37 23.37
C PRO A 83 -4.73 -25.79 24.73
N GLU A 84 -3.79 -25.24 25.49
CA GLU A 84 -4.05 -24.66 26.81
C GLU A 84 -4.40 -23.17 26.75
N SER A 85 -4.36 -22.55 25.57
CA SER A 85 -4.65 -21.12 25.40
C SER A 85 -5.82 -20.89 24.47
N THR A 86 -6.52 -19.77 24.66
CA THR A 86 -7.61 -19.34 23.82
C THR A 86 -7.06 -18.41 22.74
N LEU A 87 -6.42 -18.98 21.73
CA LEU A 87 -5.93 -18.21 20.58
C LEU A 87 -7.00 -18.17 19.49
N GLU A 88 -7.15 -17.02 18.86
CA GLU A 88 -8.07 -16.84 17.76
C GLU A 88 -7.37 -17.17 16.44
N PRO A 89 -7.95 -18.05 15.60
CA PRO A 89 -7.38 -18.31 14.27
C PRO A 89 -7.70 -17.17 13.32
N ILE A 90 -6.69 -16.75 12.58
CA ILE A 90 -6.85 -15.76 11.50
C ILE A 90 -6.66 -16.49 10.18
N THR A 91 -7.65 -16.43 9.33
CA THR A 91 -7.62 -17.12 8.04
C THR A 91 -6.74 -16.38 7.04
N ASN A 92 -6.36 -17.08 5.97
CA ASN A 92 -5.57 -16.47 4.89
C ASN A 92 -6.30 -15.29 4.26
N ILE A 93 -7.61 -15.40 4.02
CA ILE A 93 -8.36 -14.28 3.45
C ILE A 93 -8.47 -13.10 4.43
N GLU A 94 -8.69 -13.37 5.70
CA GLU A 94 -8.71 -12.30 6.71
C GLU A 94 -7.38 -11.55 6.77
N TYR A 95 -6.27 -12.29 6.72
CA TYR A 95 -4.94 -11.69 6.72
C TYR A 95 -4.71 -10.82 5.49
N GLU A 96 -5.05 -11.32 4.29
CA GLU A 96 -4.86 -10.56 3.05
C GLU A 96 -5.77 -9.34 2.98
N MET A 97 -6.99 -9.43 3.52
CA MET A 97 -7.88 -8.27 3.64
C MET A 97 -7.28 -7.21 4.57
N TYR A 98 -6.72 -7.64 5.70
CA TYR A 98 -6.06 -6.72 6.62
C TYR A 98 -4.86 -6.02 5.95
N VAL A 99 -4.01 -6.76 5.26
CA VAL A 99 -2.86 -6.19 4.53
C VAL A 99 -3.35 -5.17 3.50
N ASN A 100 -4.42 -5.50 2.77
CA ASN A 100 -5.00 -4.57 1.79
C ASN A 100 -5.51 -3.29 2.45
N ASP A 101 -6.17 -3.40 3.60
CA ASP A 101 -6.69 -2.24 4.32
C ASP A 101 -5.58 -1.30 4.81
N THR A 102 -4.39 -1.81 5.09
CA THR A 102 -3.24 -0.97 5.45
C THR A 102 -2.82 -0.04 4.31
N LYS A 103 -3.14 -0.40 3.07
CA LYS A 103 -2.81 0.40 1.88
C LYS A 103 -3.78 1.56 1.66
N LEU A 104 -4.85 1.66 2.44
CA LEU A 104 -5.81 2.77 2.35
C LEU A 104 -5.27 4.05 2.95
N ARG A 105 -4.22 4.00 3.75
CA ARG A 105 -3.60 5.17 4.35
C ARG A 105 -2.22 5.37 3.75
N ILE A 106 -2.08 6.39 2.93
CA ILE A 106 -0.87 6.65 2.16
C ILE A 106 -0.18 7.93 2.61
N ASN A 107 1.08 8.04 2.25
CA ASN A 107 1.84 9.29 2.36
C ASN A 107 1.53 10.17 1.17
N THR A 108 1.36 11.46 1.40
CA THR A 108 1.16 12.45 0.33
C THR A 108 1.97 13.70 0.61
N ILE A 109 2.13 14.52 -0.41
CA ILE A 109 2.77 15.84 -0.32
C ILE A 109 1.66 16.88 -0.29
N LYS A 110 1.82 17.92 0.52
CA LYS A 110 0.85 19.05 0.53
C LYS A 110 0.74 19.66 -0.87
N PRO A 111 -0.47 20.04 -1.31
CA PRO A 111 -0.65 20.70 -2.62
C PRO A 111 0.27 21.91 -2.82
N LYS A 112 0.49 22.72 -1.79
CA LYS A 112 1.35 23.90 -1.90
C LYS A 112 2.82 23.56 -2.14
N ASN A 113 3.25 22.34 -1.80
CA ASN A 113 4.63 21.90 -1.90
C ASN A 113 4.92 21.02 -3.11
N ILE A 114 3.87 20.57 -3.83
CA ILE A 114 4.03 19.51 -4.84
C ILE A 114 4.99 19.91 -5.97
N LYS A 115 4.87 21.11 -6.50
CA LYS A 115 5.73 21.57 -7.60
C LYS A 115 7.20 21.60 -7.21
N ARG A 116 7.49 22.07 -6.00
CA ARG A 116 8.86 22.13 -5.49
C ARG A 116 9.43 20.73 -5.29
N VAL A 117 8.65 19.82 -4.68
CA VAL A 117 9.07 18.46 -4.45
C VAL A 117 9.31 17.74 -5.78
N VAL A 118 8.43 17.90 -6.76
CA VAL A 118 8.60 17.33 -8.10
C VAL A 118 9.89 17.78 -8.74
N LYS A 119 10.19 19.09 -8.64
CA LYS A 119 11.45 19.64 -9.17
C LYS A 119 12.66 19.01 -8.49
N GLU A 120 12.64 18.91 -7.17
CA GLU A 120 13.74 18.29 -6.41
C GLU A 120 13.92 16.81 -6.82
N MET A 121 12.85 16.07 -6.96
CA MET A 121 12.92 14.67 -7.37
C MET A 121 13.48 14.51 -8.78
N ARG A 122 13.06 15.34 -9.71
CA ARG A 122 13.59 15.33 -11.09
C ARG A 122 15.05 15.71 -11.14
N ASP A 123 15.45 16.70 -10.36
CA ASP A 123 16.86 17.12 -10.30
C ASP A 123 17.76 16.01 -9.74
N ARG A 124 17.28 15.26 -8.74
CA ARG A 124 18.02 14.11 -8.21
C ARG A 124 18.14 12.97 -9.23
N LEU A 125 17.10 12.71 -10.01
CA LEU A 125 17.15 11.70 -11.06
C LEU A 125 18.19 12.05 -12.13
N LYS A 126 18.36 13.33 -12.44
CA LYS A 126 19.38 13.79 -13.41
C LYS A 126 20.81 13.55 -12.93
N LEU A 127 21.02 13.40 -11.63
CA LEU A 127 22.33 13.14 -11.04
C LEU A 127 22.71 11.66 -11.08
N LEU A 128 21.80 10.78 -11.44
CA LEU A 128 22.06 9.34 -11.51
C LEU A 128 22.71 9.00 -12.86
N PRO A 129 23.91 8.36 -12.86
CA PRO A 129 24.67 8.15 -14.10
C PRO A 129 23.92 7.36 -15.16
N ASN A 130 23.07 6.42 -14.78
CA ASN A 130 22.40 5.51 -15.71
C ASN A 130 21.10 6.05 -16.29
N GLN A 131 20.66 7.23 -15.85
CA GLN A 131 19.39 7.82 -16.29
C GLN A 131 19.51 8.56 -17.63
N GLN A 132 20.73 8.76 -18.12
CA GLN A 132 20.99 9.49 -19.37
C GLN A 132 21.14 8.58 -20.57
N GLN A 133 21.09 7.28 -20.39
CA GLN A 133 21.20 6.27 -21.45
C GLN A 133 19.81 5.83 -21.88
N GLY A 134 19.08 6.75 -22.43
CA GLY A 134 17.73 6.46 -22.91
C GLY A 134 17.72 5.79 -24.26
#